data_007ffb49fe70be3f5a8f5f37c2d4a245
#
_entry.id   007ffb49fe70be3f5a8f5f37c2d4a245
#
_cell.length_a   1.000
_cell.length_b   1.000
_cell.length_c   1.000
_cell.angle_alpha   90.00
_cell.angle_beta   90.00
_cell.angle_gamma   90.00
#
_symmetry.space_group_name_H-M   'P 1'
#
loop_
_entity.id
_entity.type
_entity.pdbx_description
1 polymer ?
#
loop_
_entity_poly.entity_id
_entity_poly.type
_entity_poly.pdbx_seq_one_letter_code
_entity_poly.pdbx_strand_id
1 'polypeptide(L)'
;MRLHHKSLCHILCGGAVVIATHPASAAFVEDSKASIDLRNFYMNRDFRSGTGQSKAEEWAQGFMLKMESGYTEGPIGFGVDAIGLLGVKLDSSPDRVGTGILQSDREAPNRAQDDYGSAGVTAKAKLSATTLHVGTLQPILPVVMRNDSRLLPQTYRGAWLQSKEIDGLTLDLGKLDRVNQRNSSDNEEMTAFNGGRRNIQFGSQTSSDEFLFAGARYAWSPELSTSYFYGGLDGIYKEHNFGLVHVLPLGDKQSFKTDLRYVHQTDDGGSNVDADAFGAMFTYKLGGHAFGAGYQQLNGDTGFAYIAGSDNSLVNLVQINDFGNEDERSWHVRYDYDFAAMGIPGLSLMTRYLSGDNVDRGPGASEGKTWERNTDLAYVFQSGPLKNLGLRLRNATTRSNFGSDLDENRFIVSYSLPLW
;
A
#
# COMPACT_ATOMS: atom_id res chain seq x y z
N MET A 1 11.83 -8.52 -45.78
CA MET A 1 12.77 -7.67 -45.02
C MET A 1 12.32 -6.23 -45.23
N ARG A 2 11.42 -5.73 -44.37
CA ARG A 2 10.99 -4.32 -44.33
C ARG A 2 10.92 -3.94 -42.84
N LEU A 3 11.87 -3.15 -42.43
CA LEU A 3 11.92 -2.51 -41.12
C LEU A 3 10.76 -1.50 -41.05
N HIS A 4 9.91 -1.66 -40.06
CA HIS A 4 8.99 -0.62 -39.65
C HIS A 4 9.56 0.06 -38.40
N HIS A 5 10.24 1.16 -38.61
CA HIS A 5 10.49 2.17 -37.60
C HIS A 5 9.15 2.82 -37.27
N LYS A 6 8.61 2.59 -36.09
CA LYS A 6 7.58 3.44 -35.49
C LYS A 6 8.28 4.44 -34.59
N SER A 7 8.26 5.67 -35.02
CA SER A 7 8.76 6.84 -34.31
C SER A 7 8.06 7.05 -32.97
N LEU A 8 8.82 6.98 -31.92
CA LEU A 8 8.43 7.49 -30.61
C LEU A 8 8.96 8.92 -30.48
N CYS A 9 8.20 9.88 -30.89
CA CYS A 9 8.44 11.30 -30.65
C CYS A 9 7.20 12.07 -31.05
N HIS A 10 6.45 12.55 -30.06
CA HIS A 10 5.59 13.74 -30.09
C HIS A 10 4.60 13.71 -28.92
N ILE A 11 5.03 14.05 -27.71
CA ILE A 11 4.20 14.72 -26.72
C ILE A 11 5.13 15.66 -25.95
N LEU A 12 5.46 16.75 -26.55
CA LEU A 12 5.91 17.98 -25.91
C LEU A 12 5.26 19.13 -26.71
N CYS A 13 3.94 19.26 -26.55
CA CYS A 13 3.25 20.47 -26.96
C CYS A 13 3.36 21.50 -25.83
N GLY A 14 4.24 22.46 -26.03
CA GLY A 14 4.34 23.67 -25.24
C GLY A 14 3.05 24.49 -25.32
N GLY A 15 2.26 24.44 -24.26
CA GLY A 15 1.30 25.49 -23.94
C GLY A 15 2.03 26.56 -23.15
N ALA A 16 2.44 27.64 -23.78
CA ALA A 16 2.89 28.83 -23.07
C ALA A 16 1.70 29.43 -22.34
N VAL A 17 1.55 29.11 -21.05
CA VAL A 17 0.66 29.82 -20.15
C VAL A 17 1.33 31.15 -19.83
N VAL A 18 0.81 32.25 -20.38
CA VAL A 18 1.17 33.61 -19.97
C VAL A 18 0.73 33.79 -18.51
N ILE A 19 1.68 33.63 -17.58
CA ILE A 19 1.47 33.88 -16.17
C ILE A 19 1.47 35.39 -15.97
N ALA A 20 0.28 35.98 -15.75
CA ALA A 20 0.17 37.33 -15.24
C ALA A 20 0.74 37.35 -13.81
N THR A 21 1.85 38.04 -13.61
CA THR A 21 2.54 38.16 -12.32
C THR A 21 1.70 39.00 -11.35
N HIS A 22 0.94 38.31 -10.48
CA HIS A 22 0.34 38.91 -9.28
C HIS A 22 1.09 38.35 -8.05
N PRO A 23 1.18 39.05 -6.91
CA PRO A 23 1.86 38.55 -5.71
C PRO A 23 1.33 37.19 -5.20
N ALA A 24 0.08 36.82 -5.54
CA ALA A 24 -0.50 35.51 -5.26
C ALA A 24 0.25 34.33 -5.93
N SER A 25 1.12 34.60 -6.89
CA SER A 25 1.93 33.59 -7.58
C SER A 25 3.19 33.20 -6.81
N ALA A 26 3.69 34.03 -5.90
CA ALA A 26 4.95 33.78 -5.21
C ALA A 26 4.86 32.54 -4.29
N ALA A 27 3.89 32.47 -3.39
CA ALA A 27 3.70 31.35 -2.48
C ALA A 27 3.39 30.03 -3.24
N PHE A 28 2.64 30.11 -4.35
CA PHE A 28 2.36 28.94 -5.19
C PHE A 28 3.64 28.29 -5.76
N VAL A 29 4.63 29.09 -6.17
CA VAL A 29 5.90 28.62 -6.76
C VAL A 29 6.95 28.39 -5.68
N GLU A 30 7.09 29.33 -4.71
CA GLU A 30 8.11 29.26 -3.66
C GLU A 30 7.94 28.06 -2.73
N ASP A 31 6.68 27.67 -2.42
CA ASP A 31 6.36 26.50 -1.59
C ASP A 31 6.26 25.20 -2.43
N SER A 32 6.50 25.27 -3.73
CA SER A 32 6.44 24.07 -4.58
C SER A 32 7.65 23.17 -4.33
N LYS A 33 7.43 21.87 -4.48
CA LYS A 33 8.46 20.84 -4.34
C LYS A 33 8.35 19.87 -5.51
N ALA A 34 9.52 19.41 -5.98
CA ALA A 34 9.56 18.31 -6.93
C ALA A 34 10.69 17.35 -6.57
N SER A 35 10.45 16.08 -6.82
CA SER A 35 11.45 15.02 -6.66
C SER A 35 11.29 13.95 -7.74
N ILE A 36 12.39 13.25 -7.99
CA ILE A 36 12.39 11.97 -8.71
C ILE A 36 12.84 10.91 -7.73
N ASP A 37 11.94 9.97 -7.41
CA ASP A 37 12.28 8.80 -6.63
C ASP A 37 12.67 7.66 -7.59
N LEU A 38 13.84 7.11 -7.38
CA LEU A 38 14.39 5.98 -8.12
C LEU A 38 14.27 4.72 -7.28
N ARG A 39 13.76 3.64 -7.87
CA ARG A 39 13.66 2.34 -7.20
C ARG A 39 14.13 1.23 -8.14
N ASN A 40 15.27 0.67 -7.85
CA ASN A 40 15.73 -0.57 -8.48
C ASN A 40 15.21 -1.73 -7.65
N PHE A 41 14.53 -2.68 -8.28
CA PHE A 41 13.83 -3.75 -7.58
C PHE A 41 14.09 -5.09 -8.25
N TYR A 42 14.78 -5.97 -7.56
CA TYR A 42 14.91 -7.38 -7.92
C TYR A 42 14.03 -8.22 -6.99
N MET A 43 13.28 -9.16 -7.55
CA MET A 43 12.44 -10.10 -6.81
C MET A 43 12.52 -11.49 -7.38
N ASN A 44 12.71 -12.44 -6.50
CA ASN A 44 12.72 -13.87 -6.78
C ASN A 44 11.72 -14.57 -5.88
N ARG A 45 10.87 -15.39 -6.46
CA ARG A 45 9.89 -16.25 -5.78
C ARG A 45 10.14 -17.69 -6.22
N ASP A 46 10.39 -18.58 -5.28
CA ASP A 46 10.63 -20.00 -5.50
C ASP A 46 9.44 -20.78 -4.91
N PHE A 47 8.61 -21.33 -5.78
CA PHE A 47 7.45 -22.14 -5.42
C PHE A 47 7.90 -23.57 -5.12
N ARG A 48 7.87 -23.94 -3.85
CA ARG A 48 8.37 -25.23 -3.33
C ARG A 48 7.37 -26.36 -3.49
N SER A 49 6.10 -26.04 -3.75
CA SER A 49 5.03 -27.03 -3.92
C SER A 49 4.06 -26.58 -5.01
N GLY A 50 3.24 -27.52 -5.49
CA GLY A 50 2.27 -27.30 -6.56
C GLY A 50 2.76 -27.77 -7.92
N THR A 51 1.86 -27.75 -8.91
CA THR A 51 2.09 -28.23 -10.29
C THR A 51 2.27 -27.10 -11.30
N GLY A 52 2.22 -25.85 -10.83
CA GLY A 52 2.34 -24.67 -11.67
C GLY A 52 3.78 -24.25 -11.92
N GLN A 53 3.97 -22.98 -12.20
CA GLN A 53 5.27 -22.35 -12.38
C GLN A 53 6.12 -22.53 -11.10
N SER A 54 7.34 -23.04 -11.25
CA SER A 54 8.23 -23.31 -10.11
C SER A 54 8.96 -22.06 -9.59
N LYS A 55 9.05 -21.01 -10.40
CA LYS A 55 9.80 -19.79 -10.07
C LYS A 55 9.21 -18.57 -10.77
N ALA A 56 9.13 -17.45 -10.05
CA ALA A 56 8.95 -16.13 -10.64
C ALA A 56 10.16 -15.26 -10.31
N GLU A 57 10.71 -14.57 -11.30
CA GLU A 57 11.95 -13.80 -11.13
C GLU A 57 11.95 -12.62 -12.10
N GLU A 58 12.00 -11.42 -11.56
CA GLU A 58 11.96 -10.18 -12.34
C GLU A 58 12.88 -9.13 -11.70
N TRP A 59 13.46 -8.31 -12.55
CA TRP A 59 14.28 -7.17 -12.15
C TRP A 59 13.86 -5.95 -12.96
N ALA A 60 13.63 -4.84 -12.28
CA ALA A 60 13.09 -3.63 -12.91
C ALA A 60 13.61 -2.36 -12.25
N GLN A 61 13.57 -1.26 -13.02
CA GLN A 61 13.87 0.10 -12.58
C GLN A 61 12.60 0.93 -12.59
N GLY A 62 12.23 1.50 -11.45
CA GLY A 62 11.14 2.46 -11.29
C GLY A 62 11.66 3.90 -11.24
N PHE A 63 10.89 4.80 -11.87
CA PHE A 63 11.05 6.24 -11.82
C PHE A 63 9.71 6.84 -11.40
N MET A 64 9.71 7.66 -10.34
CA MET A 64 8.51 8.28 -9.80
C MET A 64 8.76 9.79 -9.69
N LEU A 65 8.27 10.55 -10.65
CA LEU A 65 8.26 12.01 -10.59
C LEU A 65 7.11 12.44 -9.70
N LYS A 66 7.38 13.30 -8.73
CA LYS A 66 6.40 13.92 -7.86
C LYS A 66 6.57 15.43 -7.90
N MET A 67 5.48 16.13 -8.07
CA MET A 67 5.43 17.60 -8.03
C MET A 67 4.26 18.02 -7.15
N GLU A 68 4.53 18.89 -6.21
CA GLU A 68 3.52 19.46 -5.30
C GLU A 68 3.66 20.98 -5.37
N SER A 69 2.62 21.71 -5.79
CA SER A 69 2.62 23.16 -5.73
C SER A 69 2.36 23.65 -4.30
N GLY A 70 2.73 24.89 -3.99
CA GLY A 70 2.11 25.63 -2.89
C GLY A 70 0.63 25.91 -3.16
N TYR A 71 0.03 26.75 -2.32
CA TYR A 71 -1.33 27.26 -2.51
C TYR A 71 -1.28 28.73 -2.90
N THR A 72 -2.23 29.17 -3.72
CA THR A 72 -2.43 30.60 -3.97
C THR A 72 -2.83 31.32 -2.68
N GLU A 73 -2.49 32.59 -2.58
CA GLU A 73 -2.95 33.45 -1.50
C GLU A 73 -4.47 33.72 -1.62
N GLY A 74 -5.10 34.03 -0.49
CA GLY A 74 -6.50 34.37 -0.40
C GLY A 74 -7.25 33.53 0.64
N PRO A 75 -8.55 33.80 0.86
CA PRO A 75 -9.35 33.03 1.81
C PRO A 75 -9.50 31.55 1.40
N ILE A 76 -9.45 31.27 0.11
CA ILE A 76 -9.36 29.91 -0.45
C ILE A 76 -8.07 29.85 -1.28
N GLY A 77 -7.14 29.01 -0.87
CA GLY A 77 -5.94 28.71 -1.63
C GLY A 77 -6.17 27.58 -2.63
N PHE A 78 -5.65 27.71 -3.83
CA PHE A 78 -5.69 26.68 -4.88
C PHE A 78 -4.28 26.20 -5.19
N GLY A 79 -4.16 24.92 -5.53
CA GLY A 79 -2.91 24.31 -5.92
C GLY A 79 -3.10 23.14 -6.87
N VAL A 80 -1.99 22.59 -7.36
CA VAL A 80 -1.97 21.45 -8.25
C VAL A 80 -0.78 20.56 -7.93
N ASP A 81 -1.02 19.26 -7.87
CA ASP A 81 0.04 18.26 -7.75
C ASP A 81 0.06 17.39 -9.01
N ALA A 82 1.21 16.80 -9.30
CA ALA A 82 1.37 15.88 -10.41
C ALA A 82 2.26 14.70 -10.02
N ILE A 83 1.93 13.53 -10.55
CA ILE A 83 2.72 12.32 -10.40
C ILE A 83 2.95 11.69 -11.78
N GLY A 84 4.19 11.25 -12.04
CA GLY A 84 4.54 10.45 -13.20
C GLY A 84 5.24 9.18 -12.74
N LEU A 85 4.76 8.04 -13.19
CA LEU A 85 5.25 6.72 -12.81
C LEU A 85 5.71 5.98 -14.06
N LEU A 86 6.93 5.43 -14.03
CA LEU A 86 7.49 4.62 -15.10
C LEU A 86 8.26 3.43 -14.52
N GLY A 87 7.88 2.23 -14.92
CA GLY A 87 8.59 0.99 -14.66
C GLY A 87 9.24 0.48 -15.93
N VAL A 88 10.52 0.16 -15.86
CA VAL A 88 11.31 -0.37 -16.99
C VAL A 88 11.88 -1.72 -16.61
N LYS A 89 11.65 -2.72 -17.45
CA LYS A 89 12.21 -4.05 -17.29
C LYS A 89 13.73 -4.03 -17.50
N LEU A 90 14.46 -4.57 -16.56
CA LEU A 90 15.90 -4.83 -16.70
C LEU A 90 16.16 -6.30 -17.04
N ASP A 91 15.41 -7.21 -16.38
CA ASP A 91 15.47 -8.64 -16.67
C ASP A 91 14.16 -9.34 -16.32
N SER A 92 13.69 -10.20 -17.22
CA SER A 92 12.61 -11.16 -17.03
C SER A 92 12.62 -12.12 -18.20
N SER A 93 12.36 -13.38 -17.96
CA SER A 93 12.25 -14.39 -19.03
C SER A 93 10.83 -14.95 -19.13
N PRO A 94 10.44 -15.52 -20.27
CA PRO A 94 9.19 -16.26 -20.36
C PRO A 94 9.04 -17.27 -19.24
N ASP A 95 7.82 -17.45 -18.75
CA ASP A 95 7.47 -18.39 -17.67
C ASP A 95 8.11 -18.05 -16.30
N ARG A 96 8.62 -16.81 -16.13
CA ARG A 96 9.16 -16.30 -14.86
C ARG A 96 8.47 -15.02 -14.37
N VAL A 97 7.38 -14.63 -15.00
CA VAL A 97 6.55 -13.48 -14.65
C VAL A 97 5.73 -13.76 -13.37
N GLY A 98 5.05 -12.71 -12.87
CA GLY A 98 4.10 -12.88 -11.76
C GLY A 98 4.64 -12.47 -10.40
N THR A 99 5.77 -11.75 -10.33
CA THR A 99 6.23 -11.14 -9.07
C THR A 99 5.38 -9.89 -8.70
N GLY A 100 4.67 -9.31 -9.68
CA GLY A 100 3.89 -8.08 -9.54
C GLY A 100 4.75 -6.80 -9.52
N ILE A 101 6.01 -6.87 -9.99
CA ILE A 101 6.83 -5.67 -10.22
C ILE A 101 6.79 -5.19 -11.66
N LEU A 102 6.45 -6.07 -12.61
CA LEU A 102 6.25 -5.76 -14.01
C LEU A 102 4.82 -6.06 -14.42
N GLN A 103 4.34 -5.36 -15.45
CA GLN A 103 3.08 -5.66 -16.11
C GLN A 103 3.25 -6.88 -17.01
N SER A 104 2.31 -7.83 -16.93
CA SER A 104 2.28 -8.95 -17.88
C SER A 104 1.84 -8.47 -19.26
N ASP A 105 2.40 -9.06 -20.29
CA ASP A 105 1.96 -8.81 -21.67
C ASP A 105 0.58 -9.42 -21.89
N ARG A 106 -0.36 -8.64 -22.46
CA ARG A 106 -1.73 -9.11 -22.71
C ARG A 106 -1.82 -10.17 -23.81
N GLU A 107 -0.94 -10.08 -24.81
CA GLU A 107 -0.91 -11.01 -25.95
C GLU A 107 -0.07 -12.27 -25.62
N ALA A 108 0.87 -12.13 -24.67
CA ALA A 108 1.75 -13.22 -24.22
C ALA A 108 1.86 -13.20 -22.68
N PRO A 109 0.83 -13.67 -21.93
CA PRO A 109 0.78 -13.54 -20.46
C PRO A 109 1.94 -14.19 -19.69
N ASN A 110 2.69 -15.08 -20.34
CA ASN A 110 3.92 -15.69 -19.80
C ASN A 110 5.16 -14.78 -19.98
N ARG A 111 5.01 -13.54 -20.45
CA ARG A 111 6.08 -12.55 -20.61
C ARG A 111 5.71 -11.26 -19.91
N ALA A 112 6.73 -10.52 -19.47
CA ALA A 112 6.59 -9.18 -18.96
C ALA A 112 6.75 -8.14 -20.09
N GLN A 113 5.98 -7.07 -20.06
CA GLN A 113 6.19 -5.90 -20.92
C GLN A 113 7.56 -5.26 -20.64
N ASP A 114 8.12 -4.57 -21.65
CA ASP A 114 9.42 -3.91 -21.52
C ASP A 114 9.34 -2.66 -20.62
N ASP A 115 8.21 -1.98 -20.67
CA ASP A 115 7.89 -0.84 -19.82
C ASP A 115 6.38 -0.74 -19.55
N TYR A 116 6.03 0.00 -18.51
CA TYR A 116 4.66 0.39 -18.18
C TYR A 116 4.69 1.69 -17.36
N GLY A 117 3.61 2.44 -17.37
CA GLY A 117 3.60 3.68 -16.60
C GLY A 117 2.26 4.38 -16.61
N SER A 118 2.15 5.34 -15.73
CA SER A 118 0.96 6.20 -15.62
C SER A 118 1.36 7.61 -15.21
N ALA A 119 0.47 8.54 -15.47
CA ALA A 119 0.61 9.93 -15.02
C ALA A 119 -0.73 10.42 -14.46
N GLY A 120 -0.65 11.31 -13.49
CA GLY A 120 -1.83 11.86 -12.86
C GLY A 120 -1.62 13.29 -12.37
N VAL A 121 -2.72 14.01 -12.30
CA VAL A 121 -2.78 15.39 -11.79
C VAL A 121 -3.86 15.45 -10.72
N THR A 122 -3.62 16.26 -9.69
CA THR A 122 -4.57 16.50 -8.59
C THR A 122 -4.74 17.99 -8.41
N ALA A 123 -5.94 18.50 -8.67
CA ALA A 123 -6.33 19.83 -8.24
C ALA A 123 -6.56 19.83 -6.73
N LYS A 124 -6.09 20.85 -6.05
CA LYS A 124 -6.29 20.97 -4.61
C LYS A 124 -6.79 22.35 -4.21
N ALA A 125 -7.67 22.40 -3.23
CA ALA A 125 -8.16 23.62 -2.62
C ALA A 125 -8.02 23.55 -1.10
N LYS A 126 -7.73 24.68 -0.47
CA LYS A 126 -7.58 24.77 0.99
C LYS A 126 -8.37 25.97 1.50
N LEU A 127 -9.20 25.73 2.50
CA LEU A 127 -9.88 26.75 3.29
C LEU A 127 -9.58 26.49 4.77
N SER A 128 -8.87 27.39 5.42
CA SER A 128 -8.43 27.21 6.80
C SER A 128 -7.65 25.89 6.98
N ALA A 129 -8.09 25.00 7.82
CA ALA A 129 -7.52 23.66 8.05
C ALA A 129 -8.24 22.53 7.26
N THR A 130 -9.10 22.90 6.31
CA THR A 130 -9.81 21.96 5.43
C THR A 130 -9.22 21.97 4.03
N THR A 131 -8.92 20.77 3.49
CA THR A 131 -8.36 20.57 2.14
C THR A 131 -9.26 19.66 1.32
N LEU A 132 -9.41 20.00 0.04
CA LEU A 132 -10.05 19.15 -0.97
C LEU A 132 -9.03 18.81 -2.03
N HIS A 133 -8.91 17.55 -2.37
CA HIS A 133 -8.08 17.02 -3.45
C HIS A 133 -8.96 16.31 -4.46
N VAL A 134 -8.82 16.62 -5.76
CA VAL A 134 -9.59 16.01 -6.85
C VAL A 134 -8.64 15.62 -7.97
N GLY A 135 -8.62 14.35 -8.33
CA GLY A 135 -7.73 13.81 -9.36
C GLY A 135 -7.08 12.50 -8.95
N THR A 136 -5.77 12.38 -9.12
CA THR A 136 -5.00 11.19 -8.76
C THR A 136 -4.59 11.20 -7.30
N LEU A 137 -5.06 10.23 -6.54
CA LEU A 137 -4.94 10.15 -5.09
C LEU A 137 -4.13 8.92 -4.66
N GLN A 138 -3.49 9.02 -3.50
CA GLN A 138 -2.78 7.92 -2.85
C GLN A 138 -3.22 7.79 -1.37
N PRO A 139 -4.45 7.36 -1.10
CA PRO A 139 -4.97 7.29 0.26
C PRO A 139 -4.22 6.28 1.12
N ILE A 140 -4.12 6.58 2.42
CA ILE A 140 -3.63 5.70 3.48
C ILE A 140 -4.63 5.81 4.63
N LEU A 141 -5.81 5.24 4.41
CA LEU A 141 -6.91 5.20 5.38
C LEU A 141 -7.25 3.75 5.72
N PRO A 142 -7.80 3.44 6.90
CA PRO A 142 -8.10 2.06 7.28
C PRO A 142 -8.96 1.28 6.27
N VAL A 143 -9.88 1.96 5.60
CA VAL A 143 -10.82 1.38 4.62
C VAL A 143 -10.30 1.41 3.17
N VAL A 144 -9.28 2.19 2.88
CA VAL A 144 -8.59 2.22 1.57
C VAL A 144 -7.13 2.63 1.75
N MET A 145 -6.23 1.71 1.44
CA MET A 145 -4.80 1.93 1.61
C MET A 145 -4.06 1.55 0.32
N ARG A 146 -3.46 2.58 -0.33
CA ARG A 146 -2.65 2.32 -1.52
C ARG A 146 -1.54 1.31 -1.23
N ASN A 147 -1.30 0.41 -2.14
CA ASN A 147 -0.18 -0.50 -2.05
C ASN A 147 1.09 0.12 -2.68
N ASP A 148 2.18 0.14 -1.92
CA ASP A 148 3.51 0.59 -2.37
C ASP A 148 4.60 -0.45 -2.07
N SER A 149 4.22 -1.73 -2.13
CA SER A 149 5.10 -2.85 -1.75
C SER A 149 5.93 -3.42 -2.92
N ARG A 150 5.86 -2.80 -4.11
CA ARG A 150 6.54 -3.23 -5.34
C ARG A 150 7.31 -2.07 -5.99
N LEU A 151 7.48 -2.13 -7.31
CA LEU A 151 8.27 -1.16 -8.07
C LEU A 151 7.66 0.24 -8.05
N LEU A 152 6.37 0.35 -8.39
CA LEU A 152 5.60 1.59 -8.39
C LEU A 152 4.45 1.50 -7.38
N PRO A 153 3.96 2.63 -6.86
CA PRO A 153 2.79 2.66 -6.00
C PRO A 153 1.49 2.52 -6.80
N GLN A 154 0.47 1.95 -6.17
CA GLN A 154 -0.91 2.01 -6.64
C GLN A 154 -1.45 3.44 -6.49
N THR A 155 -2.30 3.88 -7.42
CA THR A 155 -2.98 5.17 -7.35
C THR A 155 -4.48 5.01 -7.59
N TYR A 156 -5.25 5.98 -7.15
CA TYR A 156 -6.70 6.04 -7.34
C TYR A 156 -7.08 7.34 -8.01
N ARG A 157 -8.21 7.37 -8.71
CA ARG A 157 -8.84 8.59 -9.19
C ARG A 157 -10.06 8.87 -8.32
N GLY A 158 -10.29 10.15 -7.98
CA GLY A 158 -11.45 10.51 -7.17
C GLY A 158 -11.34 11.89 -6.54
N ALA A 159 -12.09 12.07 -5.47
CA ALA A 159 -12.10 13.28 -4.64
C ALA A 159 -11.96 12.90 -3.16
N TRP A 160 -11.17 13.66 -2.42
CA TRP A 160 -10.92 13.48 -0.99
C TRP A 160 -10.89 14.82 -0.28
N LEU A 161 -11.79 15.00 0.67
CA LEU A 161 -11.84 16.13 1.59
C LEU A 161 -11.33 15.69 2.96
N GLN A 162 -10.37 16.43 3.49
CA GLN A 162 -9.88 16.27 4.85
C GLN A 162 -10.03 17.58 5.63
N SER A 163 -10.57 17.50 6.85
CA SER A 163 -10.75 18.66 7.74
C SER A 163 -10.09 18.43 9.09
N LYS A 164 -9.36 19.46 9.56
CA LYS A 164 -8.70 19.52 10.88
C LYS A 164 -9.07 20.81 11.62
N GLU A 165 -10.31 21.29 11.46
CA GLU A 165 -10.80 22.54 12.07
C GLU A 165 -11.00 22.43 13.58
N ILE A 166 -11.11 21.24 14.12
CA ILE A 166 -11.30 20.97 15.53
C ILE A 166 -10.03 20.30 16.06
N ASP A 167 -9.50 20.86 17.15
CA ASP A 167 -8.28 20.31 17.78
C ASP A 167 -8.45 18.84 18.16
N GLY A 168 -7.45 18.07 17.80
CA GLY A 168 -7.43 16.61 18.01
C GLY A 168 -8.30 15.81 17.04
N LEU A 169 -9.20 16.44 16.25
CA LEU A 169 -10.09 15.77 15.31
C LEU A 169 -9.60 15.90 13.86
N THR A 170 -9.45 14.77 13.19
CA THR A 170 -9.29 14.72 11.72
C THR A 170 -10.50 14.03 11.13
N LEU A 171 -11.18 14.67 10.20
CA LEU A 171 -12.30 14.14 9.43
C LEU A 171 -11.84 13.88 8.00
N ASP A 172 -12.24 12.74 7.44
CA ASP A 172 -11.97 12.34 6.07
C ASP A 172 -13.30 11.96 5.39
N LEU A 173 -13.52 12.44 4.16
CA LEU A 173 -14.68 12.13 3.33
C LEU A 173 -14.23 12.04 1.88
N GLY A 174 -14.64 11.03 1.14
CA GLY A 174 -14.27 10.96 -0.26
C GLY A 174 -14.98 9.88 -1.07
N LYS A 175 -14.71 9.97 -2.37
CA LYS A 175 -15.17 9.03 -3.38
C LYS A 175 -14.02 8.70 -4.32
N LEU A 176 -13.83 7.42 -4.61
CA LEU A 176 -12.91 6.94 -5.65
C LEU A 176 -13.72 6.31 -6.77
N ASP A 177 -13.29 6.48 -8.00
CA ASP A 177 -14.00 5.97 -9.19
C ASP A 177 -13.14 5.06 -10.07
N ARG A 178 -11.82 5.04 -9.90
CA ARG A 178 -10.89 4.17 -10.63
C ARG A 178 -9.68 3.85 -9.77
N VAL A 179 -9.06 2.74 -10.09
CA VAL A 179 -7.76 2.32 -9.55
C VAL A 179 -6.76 2.12 -10.70
N ASN A 180 -5.53 2.60 -10.52
CA ASN A 180 -4.39 2.18 -11.32
C ASN A 180 -3.53 1.26 -10.47
N GLN A 181 -3.42 0.00 -10.89
CA GLN A 181 -2.66 -1.01 -10.14
C GLN A 181 -1.16 -0.73 -10.24
N ARG A 182 -0.41 -1.13 -9.22
CA ARG A 182 1.04 -0.89 -9.09
C ARG A 182 1.91 -1.44 -10.22
N ASN A 183 1.37 -2.32 -11.07
CA ASN A 183 2.01 -2.92 -12.24
C ASN A 183 1.11 -2.84 -13.47
N SER A 184 0.42 -1.73 -13.65
CA SER A 184 -0.49 -1.49 -14.77
C SER A 184 -0.34 -0.05 -15.29
N SER A 185 -0.61 0.13 -16.57
CA SER A 185 -0.75 1.45 -17.21
C SER A 185 -2.21 1.92 -17.27
N ASP A 186 -3.16 1.08 -16.84
CA ASP A 186 -4.59 1.32 -17.03
C ASP A 186 -5.26 1.81 -15.75
N ASN A 187 -6.25 2.69 -15.92
CA ASN A 187 -7.21 3.02 -14.87
C ASN A 187 -8.43 2.09 -15.02
N GLU A 188 -8.64 1.25 -14.03
CA GLU A 188 -9.64 0.19 -14.04
C GLU A 188 -10.73 0.46 -13.00
N GLU A 189 -11.87 -0.21 -13.13
CA GLU A 189 -12.86 -0.32 -12.06
C GLU A 189 -12.25 -1.10 -10.89
N MET A 190 -12.74 -0.80 -9.69
CA MET A 190 -12.30 -1.48 -8.48
C MET A 190 -13.03 -2.82 -8.33
N THR A 191 -12.30 -3.85 -7.91
CA THR A 191 -12.85 -5.18 -7.59
C THR A 191 -12.51 -5.53 -6.14
N ALA A 192 -13.23 -6.44 -5.52
CA ALA A 192 -12.82 -6.97 -4.22
C ALA A 192 -11.82 -8.10 -4.39
N PHE A 193 -10.79 -8.15 -3.52
CA PHE A 193 -9.82 -9.23 -3.49
C PHE A 193 -10.47 -10.53 -2.97
N ASN A 194 -10.35 -11.61 -3.73
CA ASN A 194 -10.90 -12.93 -3.41
C ASN A 194 -9.84 -14.05 -3.57
N GLY A 195 -8.62 -13.78 -3.13
CA GLY A 195 -7.55 -14.79 -3.12
C GLY A 195 -7.57 -15.67 -1.86
N GLY A 196 -6.86 -16.80 -1.90
CA GLY A 196 -6.80 -17.74 -0.78
C GLY A 196 -8.12 -18.47 -0.54
N ARG A 197 -8.61 -18.46 0.70
CA ARG A 197 -9.86 -19.07 1.16
C ARG A 197 -10.80 -18.02 1.73
N ARG A 198 -11.00 -16.94 0.99
CA ARG A 198 -11.99 -15.91 1.37
C ARG A 198 -13.42 -16.31 1.10
N ASN A 199 -13.62 -17.19 0.12
CA ASN A 199 -14.94 -17.73 -0.23
C ASN A 199 -15.99 -16.66 -0.58
N ILE A 200 -15.52 -15.48 -1.04
CA ILE A 200 -16.42 -14.42 -1.50
C ILE A 200 -17.01 -14.83 -2.85
N GLN A 201 -18.34 -14.86 -2.92
CA GLN A 201 -19.09 -15.12 -4.14
C GLN A 201 -19.63 -13.80 -4.68
N PHE A 202 -19.42 -13.56 -5.96
CA PHE A 202 -19.95 -12.38 -6.63
C PHE A 202 -21.18 -12.78 -7.45
N GLY A 203 -22.19 -11.92 -7.44
CA GLY A 203 -23.34 -11.99 -8.33
C GLY A 203 -22.99 -11.54 -9.76
N SER A 204 -23.88 -10.78 -10.38
CA SER A 204 -23.63 -10.23 -11.72
C SER A 204 -22.62 -9.08 -11.74
N GLN A 205 -22.45 -8.38 -10.61
CA GLN A 205 -21.51 -7.27 -10.46
C GLN A 205 -20.23 -7.77 -9.80
N THR A 206 -19.13 -7.71 -10.53
CA THR A 206 -17.80 -8.13 -10.04
C THR A 206 -16.84 -6.97 -9.87
N SER A 207 -17.22 -5.76 -10.34
CA SER A 207 -16.44 -4.52 -10.24
C SER A 207 -17.36 -3.33 -9.99
N SER A 208 -16.81 -2.24 -9.51
CA SER A 208 -17.52 -1.00 -9.27
C SER A 208 -16.62 0.21 -9.59
N ASP A 209 -17.26 1.26 -10.11
CA ASP A 209 -16.64 2.56 -10.31
C ASP A 209 -16.99 3.55 -9.17
N GLU A 210 -17.43 3.02 -8.04
CA GLU A 210 -17.73 3.82 -6.86
C GLU A 210 -17.24 3.13 -5.58
N PHE A 211 -16.28 3.80 -4.90
CA PHE A 211 -15.92 3.51 -3.52
C PHE A 211 -16.11 4.78 -2.68
N LEU A 212 -17.04 4.75 -1.77
CA LEU A 212 -17.29 5.84 -0.82
C LEU A 212 -16.57 5.58 0.50
N PHE A 213 -16.02 6.62 1.09
CA PHE A 213 -15.46 6.54 2.43
C PHE A 213 -15.75 7.79 3.25
N ALA A 214 -15.95 7.59 4.54
CA ALA A 214 -16.06 8.65 5.52
C ALA A 214 -15.45 8.18 6.84
N GLY A 215 -14.76 9.06 7.56
CA GLY A 215 -14.19 8.67 8.82
C GLY A 215 -13.70 9.80 9.67
N ALA A 216 -13.40 9.45 10.91
CA ALA A 216 -12.87 10.35 11.91
C ALA A 216 -11.75 9.68 12.70
N ARG A 217 -10.72 10.45 13.01
CA ARG A 217 -9.69 10.11 13.99
C ARG A 217 -9.64 11.19 15.04
N TYR A 218 -9.71 10.79 16.32
CA TYR A 218 -9.65 11.72 17.44
C TYR A 218 -8.47 11.40 18.36
N ALA A 219 -7.60 12.39 18.58
CA ALA A 219 -6.51 12.34 19.55
C ALA A 219 -7.02 12.85 20.91
N TRP A 220 -7.26 11.95 21.85
CA TRP A 220 -7.69 12.28 23.23
C TRP A 220 -6.55 12.87 24.04
N SER A 221 -5.34 12.43 23.75
CA SER A 221 -4.08 12.92 24.30
C SER A 221 -2.95 12.63 23.30
N PRO A 222 -1.71 13.09 23.55
CA PRO A 222 -0.56 12.69 22.74
C PRO A 222 -0.34 11.17 22.67
N GLU A 223 -0.83 10.44 23.69
CA GLU A 223 -0.63 9.00 23.84
C GLU A 223 -1.82 8.17 23.34
N LEU A 224 -3.04 8.73 23.33
CA LEU A 224 -4.27 7.98 23.04
C LEU A 224 -5.04 8.56 21.86
N SER A 225 -5.30 7.75 20.85
CA SER A 225 -6.20 8.08 19.74
C SER A 225 -7.17 6.95 19.44
N THR A 226 -8.35 7.32 18.97
CA THR A 226 -9.35 6.40 18.42
C THR A 226 -9.73 6.82 17.02
N SER A 227 -10.23 5.88 16.23
CA SER A 227 -10.71 6.14 14.88
C SER A 227 -11.93 5.30 14.56
N TYR A 228 -12.79 5.87 13.71
CA TYR A 228 -13.87 5.16 13.06
C TYR A 228 -13.88 5.56 11.59
N PHE A 229 -13.97 4.56 10.70
CA PHE A 229 -14.10 4.74 9.28
C PHE A 229 -15.19 3.83 8.71
N TYR A 230 -15.96 4.38 7.79
CA TYR A 230 -16.85 3.66 6.90
C TYR A 230 -16.22 3.62 5.52
N GLY A 231 -16.28 2.47 4.84
CA GLY A 231 -15.93 2.28 3.43
C GLY A 231 -16.98 1.42 2.74
N GLY A 232 -17.28 1.70 1.48
CA GLY A 232 -18.21 0.90 0.71
C GLY A 232 -17.81 0.85 -0.76
N LEU A 233 -17.61 -0.36 -1.29
CA LEU A 233 -17.49 -0.63 -2.72
C LEU A 233 -18.87 -0.96 -3.24
N ASP A 234 -19.46 0.01 -3.96
CA ASP A 234 -20.87 -0.01 -4.37
C ASP A 234 -21.26 -1.33 -5.04
N GLY A 235 -22.38 -1.90 -4.55
CA GLY A 235 -22.90 -3.17 -5.00
C GLY A 235 -22.08 -4.41 -4.61
N ILE A 236 -20.97 -4.27 -3.85
CA ILE A 236 -20.11 -5.41 -3.50
C ILE A 236 -20.01 -5.58 -1.98
N TYR A 237 -19.45 -4.62 -1.25
CA TYR A 237 -19.35 -4.73 0.20
C TYR A 237 -19.34 -3.37 0.89
N LYS A 238 -19.70 -3.37 2.18
CA LYS A 238 -19.55 -2.26 3.12
C LYS A 238 -18.68 -2.69 4.30
N GLU A 239 -17.96 -1.73 4.88
CA GLU A 239 -17.18 -1.99 6.09
C GLU A 239 -17.25 -0.84 7.09
N HIS A 240 -17.22 -1.20 8.37
CA HIS A 240 -17.08 -0.33 9.52
C HIS A 240 -15.79 -0.70 10.25
N ASN A 241 -14.85 0.23 10.29
CA ASN A 241 -13.51 0.01 10.83
C ASN A 241 -13.30 0.88 12.09
N PHE A 242 -13.01 0.24 13.21
CA PHE A 242 -12.74 0.87 14.51
C PHE A 242 -11.29 0.63 14.90
N GLY A 243 -10.61 1.69 15.34
CA GLY A 243 -9.22 1.64 15.76
C GLY A 243 -9.00 2.34 17.10
N LEU A 244 -8.08 1.79 17.90
CA LEU A 244 -7.55 2.41 19.10
C LEU A 244 -6.03 2.25 19.12
N VAL A 245 -5.32 3.36 19.27
CA VAL A 245 -3.87 3.35 19.46
C VAL A 245 -3.55 4.06 20.77
N HIS A 246 -2.83 3.36 21.65
CA HIS A 246 -2.31 3.91 22.89
C HIS A 246 -0.81 3.68 22.97
N VAL A 247 -0.05 4.72 23.27
CA VAL A 247 1.41 4.67 23.45
C VAL A 247 1.73 5.14 24.86
N LEU A 248 1.99 4.20 25.75
CA LEU A 248 2.35 4.47 27.14
C LEU A 248 3.88 4.70 27.25
N PRO A 249 4.35 5.90 27.55
CA PRO A 249 5.75 6.12 27.88
C PRO A 249 6.07 5.50 29.25
N LEU A 250 7.15 4.71 29.33
CA LEU A 250 7.55 4.00 30.56
C LEU A 250 8.84 4.57 31.16
N GLY A 251 9.45 5.56 30.48
CA GLY A 251 10.71 6.18 30.89
C GLY A 251 11.56 6.55 29.67
N ASP A 252 12.80 6.92 29.89
CA ASP A 252 13.73 7.27 28.82
C ASP A 252 13.91 6.11 27.84
N LYS A 253 13.57 6.36 26.56
CA LYS A 253 13.68 5.39 25.45
C LYS A 253 12.88 4.10 25.67
N GLN A 254 11.86 4.14 26.51
CA GLN A 254 10.97 3.01 26.76
C GLN A 254 9.52 3.42 26.49
N SER A 255 8.78 2.56 25.78
CA SER A 255 7.34 2.74 25.57
C SER A 255 6.65 1.41 25.33
N PHE A 256 5.37 1.36 25.67
CA PHE A 256 4.49 0.25 25.33
C PHE A 256 3.36 0.76 24.47
N LYS A 257 3.29 0.26 23.22
CA LYS A 257 2.21 0.59 22.27
C LYS A 257 1.20 -0.54 22.24
N THR A 258 -0.08 -0.17 22.33
CA THR A 258 -1.24 -1.01 22.06
C THR A 258 -1.94 -0.48 20.80
N ASP A 259 -2.23 -1.35 19.82
CA ASP A 259 -2.97 -1.05 18.61
C ASP A 259 -4.08 -2.11 18.45
N LEU A 260 -5.33 -1.69 18.67
CA LEU A 260 -6.50 -2.55 18.56
C LEU A 260 -7.31 -2.15 17.35
N ARG A 261 -7.82 -3.13 16.61
CA ARG A 261 -8.66 -2.94 15.45
C ARG A 261 -9.84 -3.90 15.47
N TYR A 262 -11.00 -3.40 15.07
CA TYR A 262 -12.18 -4.22 14.83
C TYR A 262 -12.81 -3.74 13.52
N VAL A 263 -13.10 -4.67 12.63
CA VAL A 263 -13.75 -4.39 11.35
C VAL A 263 -14.94 -5.29 11.21
N HIS A 264 -16.08 -4.70 10.87
CA HIS A 264 -17.31 -5.41 10.52
C HIS A 264 -17.62 -5.16 9.06
N GLN A 265 -17.79 -6.23 8.28
CA GLN A 265 -18.06 -6.18 6.84
C GLN A 265 -19.34 -6.92 6.51
N THR A 266 -20.12 -6.33 5.62
CA THR A 266 -21.36 -6.93 5.08
C THR A 266 -21.40 -6.79 3.57
N ASP A 267 -22.20 -7.60 2.91
CA ASP A 267 -22.49 -7.43 1.49
C ASP A 267 -23.25 -6.10 1.19
N ASP A 268 -23.19 -5.66 -0.06
CA ASP A 268 -23.97 -4.54 -0.59
C ASP A 268 -24.89 -4.98 -1.73
N GLY A 269 -25.40 -6.22 -1.66
CA GLY A 269 -26.38 -6.80 -2.58
C GLY A 269 -25.79 -7.59 -3.74
N GLY A 270 -24.52 -7.41 -4.10
CA GLY A 270 -23.87 -8.09 -5.22
C GLY A 270 -22.83 -9.15 -4.80
N SER A 271 -22.72 -9.44 -3.52
CA SER A 271 -21.84 -10.48 -3.00
C SER A 271 -22.44 -11.19 -1.78
N ASN A 272 -21.67 -12.08 -1.17
CA ASN A 272 -22.00 -12.71 0.11
C ASN A 272 -21.04 -12.27 1.23
N VAL A 273 -20.41 -11.10 1.14
CA VAL A 273 -19.46 -10.65 2.15
C VAL A 273 -20.14 -10.58 3.52
N ASP A 274 -19.58 -11.32 4.46
CA ASP A 274 -19.96 -11.32 5.88
C ASP A 274 -18.69 -11.71 6.68
N ALA A 275 -18.01 -10.71 7.27
CA ALA A 275 -16.79 -10.92 8.00
C ALA A 275 -16.61 -9.93 9.15
N ASP A 276 -16.24 -10.46 10.30
CA ASP A 276 -15.76 -9.72 11.45
C ASP A 276 -14.27 -9.97 11.64
N ALA A 277 -13.46 -8.93 11.70
CA ALA A 277 -12.04 -9.04 11.94
C ALA A 277 -11.66 -8.32 13.24
N PHE A 278 -11.09 -9.03 14.19
CA PHE A 278 -10.47 -8.46 15.37
C PHE A 278 -8.96 -8.58 15.27
N GLY A 279 -8.23 -7.50 15.56
CA GLY A 279 -6.78 -7.47 15.59
C GLY A 279 -6.24 -6.71 16.79
N ALA A 280 -5.19 -7.26 17.40
CA ALA A 280 -4.44 -6.61 18.48
C ALA A 280 -2.94 -6.72 18.22
N MET A 281 -2.22 -5.62 18.34
CA MET A 281 -0.76 -5.56 18.24
C MET A 281 -0.19 -4.83 19.44
N PHE A 282 0.70 -5.48 20.15
CA PHE A 282 1.44 -4.93 21.28
C PHE A 282 2.91 -4.77 20.90
N THR A 283 3.50 -3.61 21.21
CA THR A 283 4.92 -3.37 20.93
C THR A 283 5.59 -2.73 22.13
N TYR A 284 6.59 -3.39 22.68
CA TYR A 284 7.46 -2.84 23.72
C TYR A 284 8.78 -2.37 23.12
N LYS A 285 9.10 -1.09 23.31
CA LYS A 285 10.38 -0.49 22.90
C LYS A 285 11.29 -0.29 24.09
N LEU A 286 12.59 -0.63 23.89
CA LEU A 286 13.66 -0.44 24.87
C LEU A 286 14.94 -0.05 24.14
N GLY A 287 15.31 1.24 24.16
CA GLY A 287 16.46 1.74 23.43
C GLY A 287 16.33 1.48 21.93
N GLY A 288 17.29 0.76 21.33
CA GLY A 288 17.25 0.34 19.92
C GLY A 288 16.37 -0.88 19.63
N HIS A 289 15.85 -1.57 20.67
CA HIS A 289 15.05 -2.77 20.51
C HIS A 289 13.55 -2.46 20.47
N ALA A 290 12.80 -3.22 19.65
CA ALA A 290 11.35 -3.28 19.73
C ALA A 290 10.87 -4.74 19.64
N PHE A 291 10.04 -5.16 20.59
CA PHE A 291 9.47 -6.49 20.66
C PHE A 291 7.97 -6.38 20.44
N GLY A 292 7.46 -7.14 19.47
CA GLY A 292 6.05 -7.12 19.09
C GLY A 292 5.39 -8.48 19.30
N ALA A 293 4.12 -8.46 19.71
CA ALA A 293 3.24 -9.62 19.72
C ALA A 293 1.87 -9.21 19.17
N GLY A 294 1.34 -9.99 18.23
CA GLY A 294 0.07 -9.72 17.57
C GLY A 294 -0.86 -10.92 17.59
N TYR A 295 -2.15 -10.63 17.58
CA TYR A 295 -3.23 -11.61 17.40
C TYR A 295 -4.27 -11.04 16.44
N GLN A 296 -4.81 -11.91 15.58
CA GLN A 296 -5.88 -11.57 14.65
C GLN A 296 -6.83 -12.75 14.53
N GLN A 297 -8.12 -12.46 14.46
CA GLN A 297 -9.17 -13.45 14.28
C GLN A 297 -10.21 -12.93 13.30
N LEU A 298 -10.57 -13.77 12.35
CA LEU A 298 -11.70 -13.62 11.44
C LEU A 298 -12.85 -14.50 11.91
N ASN A 299 -14.07 -14.02 11.75
CA ASN A 299 -15.32 -14.80 11.94
C ASN A 299 -16.30 -14.34 10.86
N GLY A 300 -17.25 -15.19 10.48
CA GLY A 300 -18.27 -14.92 9.49
C GLY A 300 -18.26 -15.92 8.36
N ASP A 301 -19.14 -15.73 7.39
CA ASP A 301 -19.32 -16.66 6.25
C ASP A 301 -18.30 -16.42 5.12
N THR A 302 -17.45 -15.39 5.27
CA THR A 302 -16.36 -15.07 4.32
C THR A 302 -15.09 -14.62 5.03
N GLY A 303 -13.97 -14.63 4.31
CA GLY A 303 -12.77 -13.92 4.73
C GLY A 303 -12.86 -12.42 4.44
N PHE A 304 -11.81 -11.70 4.83
CA PHE A 304 -11.74 -10.24 4.81
C PHE A 304 -11.76 -9.66 3.39
N ALA A 305 -12.76 -8.83 3.06
CA ALA A 305 -12.87 -8.13 1.79
C ALA A 305 -12.09 -6.80 1.80
N TYR A 306 -11.46 -6.46 0.68
CA TYR A 306 -10.83 -5.16 0.45
C TYR A 306 -10.62 -4.95 -1.06
N ILE A 307 -10.36 -3.72 -1.50
CA ILE A 307 -10.12 -3.44 -2.92
C ILE A 307 -8.89 -4.23 -3.39
N ALA A 308 -9.04 -5.00 -4.45
CA ALA A 308 -7.97 -5.82 -5.00
C ALA A 308 -6.72 -4.98 -5.34
N GLY A 309 -5.55 -5.50 -4.97
CA GLY A 309 -4.27 -4.84 -5.17
C GLY A 309 -3.91 -3.79 -4.10
N SER A 310 -4.86 -3.31 -3.27
CA SER A 310 -4.55 -2.43 -2.14
C SER A 310 -3.91 -3.19 -0.97
N ASP A 311 -3.36 -2.46 -0.01
CA ASP A 311 -3.12 -2.99 1.33
C ASP A 311 -4.44 -2.92 2.13
N ASN A 312 -4.55 -3.73 3.18
CA ASN A 312 -5.71 -3.74 4.09
C ASN A 312 -5.32 -3.37 5.52
N SER A 313 -6.32 -3.25 6.40
CA SER A 313 -6.11 -2.84 7.80
C SER A 313 -5.83 -3.98 8.76
N LEU A 314 -5.68 -5.20 8.29
CA LEU A 314 -5.39 -6.36 9.17
C LEU A 314 -4.02 -6.20 9.84
N VAL A 315 -3.91 -6.57 11.13
CA VAL A 315 -2.64 -6.45 11.88
C VAL A 315 -1.60 -7.47 11.41
N ASN A 316 -2.05 -8.59 10.84
CA ASN A 316 -1.21 -9.65 10.31
C ASN A 316 -0.98 -9.58 8.79
N LEU A 317 -1.26 -8.42 8.17
CA LEU A 317 -0.78 -8.14 6.81
C LEU A 317 0.74 -8.11 6.80
N VAL A 318 1.33 -9.04 6.06
CA VAL A 318 2.79 -9.21 6.03
C VAL A 318 3.35 -9.20 4.60
N GLN A 319 4.46 -9.89 4.32
CA GLN A 319 5.09 -9.75 3.01
C GLN A 319 4.38 -10.54 1.90
N ILE A 320 3.83 -11.71 2.23
CA ILE A 320 3.15 -12.62 1.30
C ILE A 320 1.67 -12.73 1.67
N ASN A 321 1.37 -13.07 2.93
CA ASN A 321 0.02 -13.33 3.41
C ASN A 321 -0.53 -12.14 4.22
N ASP A 322 -1.84 -12.13 4.41
CA ASP A 322 -2.52 -11.20 5.31
C ASP A 322 -3.35 -11.92 6.38
N PHE A 323 -3.37 -13.26 6.34
CA PHE A 323 -4.10 -14.09 7.28
C PHE A 323 -5.59 -13.68 7.41
N GLY A 324 -6.19 -13.35 6.26
CA GLY A 324 -7.55 -12.83 6.16
C GLY A 324 -8.52 -13.83 5.53
N ASN A 325 -8.27 -15.15 5.64
CA ASN A 325 -9.18 -16.19 5.16
C ASN A 325 -10.39 -16.34 6.10
N GLU A 326 -11.43 -17.02 5.64
CA GLU A 326 -12.60 -17.35 6.41
C GLU A 326 -12.23 -18.13 7.69
N ASP A 327 -12.76 -17.70 8.83
CA ASP A 327 -12.54 -18.25 10.17
C ASP A 327 -11.10 -18.32 10.67
N GLU A 328 -10.14 -17.71 9.96
CA GLU A 328 -8.72 -17.79 10.28
C GLU A 328 -8.40 -17.10 11.61
N ARG A 329 -7.62 -17.78 12.44
CA ARG A 329 -6.99 -17.25 13.64
C ARG A 329 -5.49 -17.22 13.45
N SER A 330 -4.84 -16.10 13.74
CA SER A 330 -3.41 -15.97 13.56
C SER A 330 -2.75 -15.15 14.66
N TRP A 331 -1.50 -15.46 14.92
CA TRP A 331 -0.67 -14.72 15.85
C TRP A 331 0.69 -14.44 15.24
N HIS A 332 1.37 -13.43 15.76
CA HIS A 332 2.75 -13.19 15.37
C HIS A 332 3.62 -12.67 16.53
N VAL A 333 4.91 -12.95 16.42
CA VAL A 333 5.96 -12.31 17.19
C VAL A 333 6.91 -11.58 16.26
N ARG A 334 7.39 -10.43 16.71
CA ARG A 334 8.24 -9.53 15.93
C ARG A 334 9.36 -8.97 16.78
N TYR A 335 10.52 -8.84 16.19
CA TYR A 335 11.66 -8.15 16.74
C TYR A 335 12.23 -7.17 15.73
N ASP A 336 12.45 -5.95 16.16
CA ASP A 336 13.14 -4.91 15.39
C ASP A 336 14.35 -4.41 16.18
N TYR A 337 15.42 -4.07 15.47
CA TYR A 337 16.60 -3.44 16.04
C TYR A 337 17.10 -2.27 15.21
N ASP A 338 17.24 -1.11 15.85
CA ASP A 338 17.87 0.08 15.29
C ASP A 338 19.32 0.14 15.74
N PHE A 339 20.24 -0.10 14.80
CA PHE A 339 21.67 -0.12 15.04
C PHE A 339 22.28 1.26 15.33
N ALA A 340 21.51 2.34 15.22
CA ALA A 340 21.93 3.65 15.71
C ALA A 340 22.28 3.60 17.20
N ALA A 341 21.63 2.74 17.97
CA ALA A 341 21.97 2.49 19.38
C ALA A 341 23.37 1.88 19.59
N MET A 342 23.95 1.28 18.54
CA MET A 342 25.32 0.73 18.52
C MET A 342 26.31 1.61 17.72
N GLY A 343 25.90 2.83 17.34
CA GLY A 343 26.75 3.74 16.56
C GLY A 343 26.75 3.50 15.05
N ILE A 344 25.79 2.74 14.53
CA ILE A 344 25.61 2.47 13.09
C ILE A 344 24.25 3.04 12.64
N PRO A 345 24.11 4.39 12.56
CA PRO A 345 22.87 5.01 12.15
C PRO A 345 22.52 4.66 10.70
N GLY A 346 21.22 4.45 10.46
CA GLY A 346 20.71 4.06 9.15
C GLY A 346 20.63 2.56 8.90
N LEU A 347 21.27 1.71 9.74
CA LEU A 347 21.12 0.26 9.69
C LEU A 347 19.95 -0.17 10.59
N SER A 348 19.06 -1.00 10.07
CA SER A 348 17.94 -1.59 10.82
C SER A 348 17.70 -3.04 10.42
N LEU A 349 17.27 -3.83 11.38
CA LEU A 349 16.85 -5.23 11.21
C LEU A 349 15.42 -5.39 11.70
N MET A 350 14.61 -6.13 10.97
CA MET A 350 13.32 -6.66 11.42
C MET A 350 13.26 -8.15 11.14
N THR A 351 12.79 -8.91 12.10
CA THR A 351 12.39 -10.31 11.88
C THR A 351 11.05 -10.57 12.55
N ARG A 352 10.19 -11.38 11.92
CA ARG A 352 8.91 -11.78 12.48
C ARG A 352 8.53 -13.19 12.04
N TYR A 353 7.76 -13.85 12.87
CA TYR A 353 7.15 -15.14 12.60
C TYR A 353 5.66 -15.07 12.88
N LEU A 354 4.88 -15.59 11.96
CA LEU A 354 3.42 -15.64 12.03
C LEU A 354 2.95 -17.07 11.83
N SER A 355 1.86 -17.42 12.49
CA SER A 355 1.16 -18.69 12.27
C SER A 355 -0.34 -18.46 12.31
N GLY A 356 -1.05 -18.99 11.31
CA GLY A 356 -2.49 -19.02 11.21
C GLY A 356 -3.02 -20.44 11.15
N ASP A 357 -4.19 -20.66 11.72
CA ASP A 357 -4.93 -21.91 11.68
C ASP A 357 -6.44 -21.66 11.57
N ASN A 358 -7.22 -22.72 11.64
CA ASN A 358 -8.68 -22.70 11.63
C ASN A 358 -9.31 -22.18 10.31
N VAL A 359 -8.55 -22.11 9.21
CA VAL A 359 -9.11 -21.70 7.91
C VAL A 359 -10.11 -22.73 7.43
N ASP A 360 -11.34 -22.27 7.07
CA ASP A 360 -12.33 -23.15 6.45
C ASP A 360 -11.88 -23.55 5.04
N ARG A 361 -11.79 -24.86 4.80
CA ARG A 361 -11.43 -25.47 3.53
C ARG A 361 -12.61 -26.17 2.84
N GLY A 362 -13.80 -26.03 3.42
CA GLY A 362 -15.01 -26.70 2.97
C GLY A 362 -15.28 -28.06 3.64
N PRO A 363 -16.47 -28.62 3.41
CA PRO A 363 -16.95 -29.83 4.07
C PRO A 363 -16.01 -31.02 3.93
N GLY A 364 -15.68 -31.66 5.06
CA GLY A 364 -14.85 -32.86 5.10
C GLY A 364 -13.34 -32.63 4.95
N ALA A 365 -12.88 -31.41 4.73
CA ALA A 365 -11.46 -31.08 4.73
C ALA A 365 -10.95 -30.83 6.15
N SER A 366 -9.65 -31.10 6.40
CA SER A 366 -8.98 -30.65 7.62
C SER A 366 -8.81 -29.14 7.60
N GLU A 367 -8.76 -28.49 8.78
CA GLU A 367 -8.49 -27.06 8.87
C GLU A 367 -7.26 -26.63 8.09
N GLY A 368 -7.32 -25.44 7.49
CA GLY A 368 -6.19 -24.83 6.81
C GLY A 368 -5.22 -24.22 7.83
N LYS A 369 -3.92 -24.38 7.54
CA LYS A 369 -2.81 -23.85 8.36
C LYS A 369 -1.78 -23.19 7.46
N THR A 370 -1.33 -22.01 7.88
CA THR A 370 -0.25 -21.30 7.18
C THR A 370 0.69 -20.68 8.21
N TRP A 371 1.98 -20.67 7.91
CA TRP A 371 2.93 -19.86 8.65
C TRP A 371 3.81 -19.06 7.69
N GLU A 372 4.27 -17.91 8.17
CA GLU A 372 5.18 -17.05 7.42
C GLU A 372 6.28 -16.50 8.34
N ARG A 373 7.51 -16.53 7.86
CA ARG A 373 8.65 -15.86 8.47
C ARG A 373 9.17 -14.77 7.53
N ASN A 374 9.36 -13.56 8.05
CA ASN A 374 9.99 -12.48 7.33
C ASN A 374 11.26 -12.02 8.02
N THR A 375 12.26 -11.65 7.23
CA THR A 375 13.46 -10.93 7.67
C THR A 375 13.74 -9.78 6.72
N ASP A 376 14.03 -8.63 7.26
CA ASP A 376 14.23 -7.38 6.52
C ASP A 376 15.47 -6.69 7.10
N LEU A 377 16.50 -6.48 6.27
CA LEU A 377 17.70 -5.73 6.61
C LEU A 377 17.78 -4.51 5.71
N ALA A 378 17.80 -3.32 6.31
CA ALA A 378 17.86 -2.08 5.56
C ALA A 378 19.01 -1.19 6.04
N TYR A 379 19.65 -0.50 5.08
CA TYR A 379 20.66 0.49 5.36
C TYR A 379 20.42 1.74 4.50
N VAL A 380 20.47 2.91 5.13
CA VAL A 380 20.43 4.21 4.45
C VAL A 380 21.74 4.94 4.73
N PHE A 381 22.46 5.31 3.69
CA PHE A 381 23.71 6.07 3.81
C PHE A 381 23.44 7.44 4.41
N GLN A 382 24.15 7.77 5.51
CA GLN A 382 23.90 8.97 6.29
C GLN A 382 24.71 10.19 5.81
N SER A 383 25.78 9.97 5.07
CA SER A 383 26.72 11.01 4.64
C SER A 383 27.49 10.62 3.37
N GLY A 384 28.31 11.53 2.86
CA GLY A 384 29.15 11.32 1.67
C GLY A 384 28.37 11.35 0.36
N PRO A 385 28.98 10.93 -0.76
CA PRO A 385 28.38 10.97 -2.10
C PRO A 385 27.11 10.09 -2.25
N LEU A 386 26.95 9.10 -1.39
CA LEU A 386 25.81 8.18 -1.40
C LEU A 386 24.74 8.54 -0.35
N LYS A 387 24.83 9.72 0.28
CA LYS A 387 23.81 10.13 1.28
C LYS A 387 22.41 9.95 0.74
N ASN A 388 21.51 9.38 1.58
CA ASN A 388 20.11 9.04 1.27
C ASN A 388 19.91 7.85 0.31
N LEU A 389 20.99 7.22 -0.22
CA LEU A 389 20.84 5.95 -0.91
C LEU A 389 20.41 4.87 0.09
N GLY A 390 19.30 4.21 -0.17
CA GLY A 390 18.76 3.12 0.63
C GLY A 390 19.06 1.76 -0.04
N LEU A 391 19.53 0.81 0.76
CA LEU A 391 19.66 -0.60 0.38
C LEU A 391 18.76 -1.43 1.28
N ARG A 392 18.00 -2.39 0.71
CA ARG A 392 17.12 -3.23 1.49
C ARG A 392 17.10 -4.66 0.97
N LEU A 393 17.34 -5.60 1.85
CA LEU A 393 17.20 -7.04 1.62
C LEU A 393 16.00 -7.55 2.40
N ARG A 394 15.12 -8.26 1.73
CA ARG A 394 13.94 -8.87 2.34
C ARG A 394 13.87 -10.34 1.97
N ASN A 395 13.65 -11.19 2.96
CA ASN A 395 13.36 -12.59 2.79
C ASN A 395 12.02 -12.92 3.43
N ALA A 396 11.20 -13.71 2.75
CA ALA A 396 10.00 -14.31 3.30
C ALA A 396 9.97 -15.80 2.97
N THR A 397 9.52 -16.60 3.93
CA THR A 397 9.24 -18.02 3.76
C THR A 397 7.85 -18.30 4.25
N THR A 398 6.98 -18.85 3.41
CA THR A 398 5.64 -19.30 3.79
C THR A 398 5.45 -20.78 3.48
N ARG A 399 4.71 -21.47 4.36
CA ARG A 399 4.29 -22.86 4.17
C ARG A 399 2.83 -22.99 4.54
N SER A 400 2.08 -23.75 3.72
CA SER A 400 0.64 -23.86 3.85
C SER A 400 0.17 -25.26 3.45
N ASN A 401 -0.84 -25.79 4.13
CA ASN A 401 -1.48 -27.05 3.73
C ASN A 401 -2.64 -26.84 2.74
N PHE A 402 -2.90 -25.60 2.30
CA PHE A 402 -3.95 -25.26 1.34
C PHE A 402 -3.52 -24.24 0.27
N GLY A 403 -2.35 -23.65 0.40
CA GLY A 403 -1.71 -22.76 -0.57
C GLY A 403 -0.36 -23.32 -1.03
N SER A 404 0.36 -22.56 -1.84
CA SER A 404 1.71 -22.95 -2.26
C SER A 404 2.76 -22.63 -1.20
N ASP A 405 3.66 -23.55 -0.95
CA ASP A 405 4.91 -23.27 -0.24
C ASP A 405 5.78 -22.35 -1.07
N LEU A 406 6.28 -21.27 -0.49
CA LEU A 406 6.98 -20.22 -1.21
C LEU A 406 8.15 -19.66 -0.40
N ASP A 407 9.30 -19.49 -1.05
CA ASP A 407 10.43 -18.71 -0.57
C ASP A 407 10.58 -17.48 -1.47
N GLU A 408 10.64 -16.28 -0.88
CA GLU A 408 10.71 -15.02 -1.60
C GLU A 408 11.90 -14.18 -1.13
N ASN A 409 12.67 -13.67 -2.08
CA ASN A 409 13.76 -12.74 -1.82
C ASN A 409 13.56 -11.46 -2.63
N ARG A 410 13.84 -10.31 -2.00
CA ARG A 410 13.81 -8.99 -2.64
C ARG A 410 15.12 -8.27 -2.34
N PHE A 411 15.70 -7.66 -3.36
CA PHE A 411 16.75 -6.67 -3.21
C PHE A 411 16.27 -5.35 -3.80
N ILE A 412 16.30 -4.30 -2.98
CA ILE A 412 15.75 -2.99 -3.34
C ILE A 412 16.82 -1.94 -3.10
N VAL A 413 17.09 -1.13 -4.13
CA VAL A 413 17.90 0.08 -4.03
C VAL A 413 16.99 1.26 -4.29
N SER A 414 16.99 2.24 -3.40
CA SER A 414 16.13 3.42 -3.51
C SER A 414 16.93 4.70 -3.32
N TYR A 415 16.60 5.73 -4.09
CA TYR A 415 17.18 7.05 -3.97
C TYR A 415 16.14 8.11 -4.33
N SER A 416 16.04 9.16 -3.53
CA SER A 416 15.18 10.30 -3.82
C SER A 416 16.06 11.52 -4.14
N LEU A 417 15.87 12.05 -5.33
CA LEU A 417 16.54 13.24 -5.83
C LEU A 417 15.57 14.42 -5.77
N PRO A 418 15.75 15.37 -4.84
CA PRO A 418 15.01 16.62 -4.90
C PRO A 418 15.44 17.41 -6.12
N LEU A 419 14.49 17.97 -6.86
CA LEU A 419 14.73 18.81 -8.02
C LEU A 419 14.76 20.29 -7.62
N TRP A 420 13.85 20.70 -6.72
CA TRP A 420 13.81 21.99 -6.02
C TRP A 420 13.01 21.90 -4.74
#